data_b0bb4904a97e6ac981f4d83cfb62c554
#
_entry.id   b0bb4904a97e6ac981f4d83cfb62c554
#
_cell.length_a   1.000
_cell.length_b   1.000
_cell.length_c   1.000
_cell.angle_alpha   90.00
_cell.angle_beta   90.00
_cell.angle_gamma   90.00
#
_symmetry.space_group_name_H-M   'P 1'
#
loop_
_entity.id
_entity.type
_entity.pdbx_description
1 polymer ?
#
loop_
_entity_poly.entity_id
_entity_poly.type
_entity_poly.pdbx_seq_one_letter_code
_entity_poly.pdbx_strand_id
1 'polypeptide(L)'
;IDHPLNNRDRSSHRHTTPMSRAVAVVALCLGALVVNPSGVVAQTSSAASTAAQTPPSSGFLTNYRFHLNALRLNSDNDNFVWDTDFGGDLDVFDLRYFRGNLLVNVETIFGRQIRAIDPNQSNYTVDLSAWWRTVIPDAELGLTFHHVSRHLSDRDKDFAIAWNMLGFQFTTPLVVAGWDFDIGYRLLKTVRRSFVDYTGEMGGSIRADRTLNRRVSLIAGGEVTLVSVDGTERERGNQFGGRFEIGARFPGRAGDGEVFLSRERRIDADLFDLEPTSFTMVGFRFLSK
;
A
#
# COMPACT_ATOMS: atom_id res chain seq x y z
N ILE A 1 48.82 45.96 -21.93
CA ILE A 1 47.55 46.00 -22.65
C ILE A 1 46.51 45.36 -21.74
N ASP A 2 45.78 46.24 -21.06
CA ASP A 2 44.73 45.91 -20.08
C ASP A 2 43.49 45.33 -20.69
N HIS A 3 42.87 44.29 -20.07
CA HIS A 3 41.47 43.96 -20.30
C HIS A 3 40.72 43.88 -18.97
N PRO A 4 39.55 44.50 -18.84
CA PRO A 4 38.81 44.65 -17.61
C PRO A 4 37.97 43.43 -17.27
N LEU A 5 37.92 43.14 -15.98
CA LEU A 5 37.08 42.12 -15.32
C LEU A 5 35.60 42.49 -15.43
N ASN A 6 34.80 41.60 -16.01
CA ASN A 6 33.36 41.73 -16.09
C ASN A 6 32.71 40.98 -14.88
N ASN A 7 32.19 41.76 -13.99
CA ASN A 7 31.47 41.35 -12.82
C ASN A 7 30.04 40.92 -13.22
N ARG A 8 29.71 39.62 -13.18
CA ARG A 8 28.36 39.13 -13.38
C ARG A 8 27.73 38.77 -12.05
N ASP A 9 26.69 39.49 -11.75
CA ASP A 9 25.71 39.29 -10.70
C ASP A 9 25.29 37.83 -10.59
N ARG A 10 25.47 37.24 -9.39
CA ARG A 10 24.86 36.01 -8.99
C ARG A 10 23.49 36.29 -8.37
N SER A 11 22.47 36.27 -9.19
CA SER A 11 21.10 36.21 -8.69
C SER A 11 20.87 34.84 -8.01
N SER A 12 20.74 34.86 -6.72
CA SER A 12 20.40 33.70 -5.89
C SER A 12 18.94 33.32 -6.14
N HIS A 13 18.70 32.39 -7.06
CA HIS A 13 17.44 31.69 -7.11
C HIS A 13 17.36 30.72 -5.91
N ARG A 14 16.62 31.11 -4.88
CA ARG A 14 16.16 30.20 -3.83
C ARG A 14 15.21 29.17 -4.48
N HIS A 15 15.72 27.99 -4.76
CA HIS A 15 14.89 26.83 -5.01
C HIS A 15 14.15 26.47 -3.72
N THR A 16 12.90 26.88 -3.64
CA THR A 16 11.98 26.35 -2.62
C THR A 16 11.70 24.91 -2.99
N THR A 17 12.22 23.98 -2.19
CA THR A 17 12.07 22.54 -2.35
C THR A 17 10.59 22.14 -2.34
N PRO A 18 10.16 21.22 -3.23
CA PRO A 18 8.77 20.76 -3.30
C PRO A 18 8.29 19.98 -2.07
N MET A 19 9.16 19.75 -1.10
CA MET A 19 8.88 18.99 0.13
C MET A 19 7.75 19.59 0.99
N SER A 20 7.59 20.92 1.01
CA SER A 20 6.56 21.57 1.82
C SER A 20 5.12 21.33 1.32
N ARG A 21 4.95 21.04 0.02
CA ARG A 21 3.61 20.81 -0.57
C ARG A 21 3.14 19.35 -0.41
N ALA A 22 4.04 18.38 -0.49
CA ALA A 22 3.70 16.97 -0.29
C ALA A 22 3.35 16.65 1.16
N VAL A 23 4.11 17.20 2.11
CA VAL A 23 3.84 17.06 3.55
C VAL A 23 2.53 17.76 3.92
N ALA A 24 2.21 18.90 3.32
CA ALA A 24 0.95 19.61 3.55
C ALA A 24 -0.28 18.82 3.04
N VAL A 25 -0.16 18.09 1.91
CA VAL A 25 -1.27 17.29 1.37
C VAL A 25 -1.55 16.06 2.26
N VAL A 26 -0.52 15.39 2.76
CA VAL A 26 -0.69 14.26 3.70
C VAL A 26 -1.24 14.74 5.03
N ALA A 27 -0.77 15.90 5.54
CA ALA A 27 -1.30 16.52 6.75
C ALA A 27 -2.75 17.02 6.57
N LEU A 28 -3.14 17.48 5.38
CA LEU A 28 -4.52 17.92 5.11
C LEU A 28 -5.48 16.73 5.04
N CYS A 29 -5.07 15.59 4.47
CA CYS A 29 -5.88 14.36 4.48
C CYS A 29 -6.06 13.81 5.90
N LEU A 30 -5.06 13.92 6.76
CA LEU A 30 -5.15 13.54 8.17
C LEU A 30 -5.85 14.59 9.04
N GLY A 31 -5.70 15.88 8.72
CA GLY A 31 -6.34 16.99 9.45
C GLY A 31 -7.84 17.16 9.17
N ALA A 32 -8.32 16.75 8.00
CA ALA A 32 -9.76 16.80 7.66
C ALA A 32 -10.59 15.72 8.37
N LEU A 33 -9.95 14.76 9.05
CA LEU A 33 -10.60 13.70 9.84
C LEU A 33 -10.77 14.08 11.33
N VAL A 34 -10.28 15.24 11.77
CA VAL A 34 -10.62 15.79 13.09
C VAL A 34 -11.92 16.58 12.96
N VAL A 35 -13.02 15.91 12.67
CA VAL A 35 -14.36 16.46 12.83
C VAL A 35 -14.74 16.35 14.29
N ASN A 36 -14.95 17.49 14.88
CA ASN A 36 -15.45 17.70 16.23
C ASN A 36 -16.66 16.77 16.52
N PRO A 37 -16.67 15.94 17.56
CA PRO A 37 -17.76 15.04 17.86
C PRO A 37 -18.85 15.78 18.64
N SER A 38 -19.59 16.65 17.96
CA SER A 38 -20.80 17.25 18.54
C SER A 38 -22.00 16.80 17.73
N GLY A 39 -22.65 15.74 18.20
CA GLY A 39 -24.04 15.46 17.89
C GLY A 39 -24.34 14.63 16.65
N VAL A 40 -23.92 13.36 16.61
CA VAL A 40 -24.59 12.37 15.78
C VAL A 40 -25.23 11.32 16.68
N VAL A 41 -26.55 11.41 16.77
CA VAL A 41 -27.39 10.37 17.37
C VAL A 41 -27.29 9.14 16.48
N ALA A 42 -26.74 8.06 17.00
CA ALA A 42 -26.69 6.77 16.35
C ALA A 42 -28.10 6.25 16.12
N GLN A 43 -28.59 6.33 14.90
CA GLN A 43 -29.73 5.52 14.48
C GLN A 43 -29.20 4.12 14.10
N THR A 44 -29.43 3.18 14.98
CA THR A 44 -29.27 1.76 14.74
C THR A 44 -30.26 1.32 13.68
N SER A 45 -29.85 1.21 12.42
CA SER A 45 -30.55 0.43 11.43
C SER A 45 -29.93 -0.96 11.36
N SER A 46 -30.57 -1.84 12.09
CA SER A 46 -30.43 -3.29 12.06
C SER A 46 -30.70 -3.83 10.67
N ALA A 47 -29.72 -4.42 10.00
CA ALA A 47 -29.81 -5.61 9.15
C ALA A 47 -28.50 -5.90 8.40
N ALA A 48 -27.37 -5.88 9.07
CA ALA A 48 -26.28 -6.79 8.71
C ALA A 48 -26.34 -7.90 9.76
N SER A 49 -26.33 -9.15 9.32
CA SER A 49 -26.22 -10.28 10.21
C SER A 49 -25.02 -10.10 11.11
N THR A 50 -25.27 -9.52 12.27
CA THR A 50 -24.40 -9.62 13.41
C THR A 50 -24.55 -11.07 13.87
N ALA A 51 -23.86 -11.99 13.21
CA ALA A 51 -23.40 -13.16 13.93
C ALA A 51 -22.67 -12.53 15.11
N ALA A 52 -23.23 -12.67 16.31
CA ALA A 52 -22.61 -12.26 17.54
C ALA A 52 -21.16 -12.78 17.47
N GLN A 53 -20.21 -11.89 17.29
CA GLN A 53 -18.81 -12.27 17.27
C GLN A 53 -18.57 -12.82 18.66
N THR A 54 -18.53 -14.13 18.73
CA THR A 54 -18.00 -14.82 19.92
C THR A 54 -16.67 -14.16 20.16
N PRO A 55 -16.38 -13.65 21.37
CA PRO A 55 -15.08 -13.02 21.64
C PRO A 55 -14.02 -13.98 21.14
N PRO A 56 -13.03 -13.51 20.36
CA PRO A 56 -12.09 -14.36 19.68
C PRO A 56 -11.52 -15.35 20.69
N SER A 57 -11.73 -16.62 20.45
CA SER A 57 -11.20 -17.67 21.29
C SER A 57 -9.69 -17.58 21.15
N SER A 58 -9.00 -17.27 22.25
CA SER A 58 -7.54 -17.28 22.25
C SER A 58 -7.04 -18.60 21.67
N GLY A 59 -6.15 -18.56 20.68
CA GLY A 59 -5.72 -19.75 19.99
C GLY A 59 -4.57 -19.52 19.02
N PHE A 60 -4.21 -20.60 18.33
CA PHE A 60 -3.24 -20.58 17.25
C PHE A 60 -3.93 -20.81 15.91
N LEU A 61 -3.38 -20.22 14.84
CA LEU A 61 -3.89 -20.30 13.48
C LEU A 61 -5.39 -19.93 13.41
N THR A 62 -5.70 -18.77 13.99
CA THR A 62 -7.09 -18.39 14.29
C THR A 62 -7.83 -17.80 13.10
N ASN A 63 -7.11 -17.25 12.14
CA ASN A 63 -7.69 -16.66 10.94
C ASN A 63 -6.70 -16.71 9.79
N TYR A 64 -7.20 -16.87 8.57
CA TYR A 64 -6.40 -16.68 7.36
C TYR A 64 -7.24 -15.96 6.31
N ARG A 65 -6.59 -15.14 5.50
CA ARG A 65 -7.18 -14.47 4.34
C ARG A 65 -6.26 -14.65 3.15
N PHE A 66 -6.82 -14.98 2.03
CA PHE A 66 -6.10 -15.16 0.77
C PHE A 66 -6.66 -14.19 -0.28
N HIS A 67 -5.79 -13.68 -1.13
CA HIS A 67 -6.18 -12.88 -2.28
C HIS A 67 -5.43 -13.31 -3.55
N LEU A 68 -6.07 -13.06 -4.67
CA LEU A 68 -5.50 -13.17 -6.00
C LEU A 68 -5.97 -11.97 -6.83
N ASN A 69 -5.04 -11.20 -7.36
CA ASN A 69 -5.32 -10.05 -8.21
C ASN A 69 -4.76 -10.25 -9.61
N ALA A 70 -5.42 -9.67 -10.60
CA ALA A 70 -4.85 -9.49 -11.92
C ALA A 70 -5.33 -8.17 -12.53
N LEU A 71 -4.38 -7.34 -12.95
CA LEU A 71 -4.61 -6.01 -13.48
C LEU A 71 -3.97 -5.87 -14.86
N ARG A 72 -4.76 -5.40 -15.81
CA ARG A 72 -4.26 -5.00 -17.11
C ARG A 72 -3.74 -3.57 -17.03
N LEU A 73 -2.43 -3.40 -17.25
CA LEU A 73 -1.81 -2.08 -17.27
C LEU A 73 -2.01 -1.42 -18.65
N ASN A 74 -2.37 -0.15 -18.64
CA ASN A 74 -2.30 0.70 -19.83
C ASN A 74 -0.90 1.31 -19.89
N SER A 75 -0.02 0.67 -20.65
CA SER A 75 1.39 1.05 -20.81
C SER A 75 1.86 0.78 -22.23
N ASP A 76 2.66 1.69 -22.78
CA ASP A 76 3.36 1.53 -24.06
C ASP A 76 4.69 0.76 -23.89
N ASN A 77 5.13 0.52 -22.65
CA ASN A 77 6.33 -0.23 -22.33
C ASN A 77 6.01 -1.73 -22.29
N ASP A 78 6.64 -2.50 -23.17
CA ASP A 78 6.45 -3.94 -23.28
C ASP A 78 6.85 -4.73 -22.02
N ASN A 79 7.54 -4.13 -21.08
CA ASN A 79 7.83 -4.72 -19.77
C ASN A 79 6.61 -4.74 -18.83
N PHE A 80 5.58 -3.92 -19.08
CA PHE A 80 4.47 -3.67 -18.17
C PHE A 80 3.13 -3.89 -18.87
N VAL A 81 2.66 -5.12 -18.90
CA VAL A 81 1.41 -5.52 -19.58
C VAL A 81 0.36 -5.99 -18.60
N TRP A 82 0.74 -6.83 -17.65
CA TRP A 82 -0.09 -7.31 -16.57
C TRP A 82 0.65 -7.20 -15.25
N ASP A 83 -0.10 -6.86 -14.23
CA ASP A 83 0.32 -6.95 -12.84
C ASP A 83 -0.58 -7.96 -12.16
N THR A 84 0.04 -8.98 -11.58
CA THR A 84 -0.68 -10.00 -10.84
C THR A 84 -0.08 -10.16 -9.48
N ASP A 85 -0.88 -10.30 -8.48
CA ASP A 85 -0.39 -10.68 -7.17
C ASP A 85 -1.28 -11.75 -6.53
N PHE A 86 -0.66 -12.60 -5.76
CA PHE A 86 -1.34 -13.54 -4.89
C PHE A 86 -0.63 -13.59 -3.56
N GLY A 87 -1.42 -13.75 -2.53
CA GLY A 87 -0.87 -13.78 -1.19
C GLY A 87 -1.93 -14.00 -0.15
N GLY A 88 -1.55 -13.79 1.06
CA GLY A 88 -2.47 -13.88 2.17
C GLY A 88 -1.83 -13.51 3.48
N ASP A 89 -2.64 -13.42 4.47
CA ASP A 89 -2.23 -13.23 5.84
C ASP A 89 -2.82 -14.30 6.75
N LEU A 90 -2.03 -14.66 7.76
CA LEU A 90 -2.34 -15.68 8.73
C LEU A 90 -2.16 -15.10 10.13
N ASP A 91 -3.21 -15.13 10.94
CA ASP A 91 -3.09 -14.89 12.37
C ASP A 91 -2.51 -16.15 13.02
N VAL A 92 -1.18 -16.15 13.24
CA VAL A 92 -0.43 -17.28 13.80
C VAL A 92 -0.90 -17.60 15.21
N PHE A 93 -1.19 -16.57 15.98
CA PHE A 93 -1.86 -16.67 17.28
C PHE A 93 -2.72 -15.43 17.50
N ASP A 94 -3.79 -15.59 18.23
CA ASP A 94 -4.65 -14.52 18.71
C ASP A 94 -4.92 -14.73 20.20
N LEU A 95 -4.54 -13.72 20.99
CA LEU A 95 -4.77 -13.64 22.41
C LEU A 95 -5.66 -12.43 22.69
N ARG A 96 -6.26 -12.39 23.86
CA ARG A 96 -7.26 -11.35 24.19
C ARG A 96 -6.82 -9.90 23.87
N TYR A 97 -5.54 -9.60 24.07
CA TYR A 97 -5.02 -8.23 23.92
C TYR A 97 -4.04 -8.07 22.78
N PHE A 98 -3.60 -9.19 22.21
CA PHE A 98 -2.60 -9.12 21.18
C PHE A 98 -2.63 -10.33 20.25
N ARG A 99 -2.25 -10.14 18.97
CA ARG A 99 -2.15 -11.19 17.98
C ARG A 99 -0.84 -11.10 17.21
N GLY A 100 -0.34 -12.23 16.75
CA GLY A 100 0.77 -12.33 15.81
C GLY A 100 0.26 -12.66 14.42
N ASN A 101 0.76 -11.94 13.42
CA ASN A 101 0.32 -12.09 12.04
C ASN A 101 1.53 -12.26 11.11
N LEU A 102 1.39 -13.14 10.15
CA LEU A 102 2.30 -13.35 9.03
C LEU A 102 1.55 -13.00 7.74
N LEU A 103 2.04 -12.01 7.00
CA LEU A 103 1.60 -11.72 5.63
C LEU A 103 2.69 -12.15 4.64
N VAL A 104 2.28 -12.82 3.58
CA VAL A 104 3.13 -13.14 2.43
C VAL A 104 2.41 -12.71 1.16
N ASN A 105 3.11 -12.01 0.29
CA ASN A 105 2.59 -11.62 -1.02
C ASN A 105 3.64 -11.83 -2.10
N VAL A 106 3.22 -12.34 -3.26
CA VAL A 106 4.01 -12.49 -4.46
C VAL A 106 3.34 -11.70 -5.57
N GLU A 107 3.96 -10.61 -5.96
CA GLU A 107 3.57 -9.81 -7.13
C GLU A 107 4.42 -10.22 -8.32
N THR A 108 3.81 -10.43 -9.48
CA THR A 108 4.52 -10.70 -10.74
C THR A 108 4.03 -9.76 -11.82
N ILE A 109 4.98 -9.01 -12.36
CA ILE A 109 4.75 -8.16 -13.52
C ILE A 109 5.07 -8.96 -14.78
N PHE A 110 4.11 -9.05 -15.69
CA PHE A 110 4.30 -9.67 -16.99
C PHE A 110 4.41 -8.61 -18.07
N GLY A 111 5.35 -8.84 -18.96
CA GLY A 111 5.54 -8.11 -20.20
C GLY A 111 5.12 -8.91 -21.42
N ARG A 112 5.59 -8.46 -22.59
CA ARG A 112 5.43 -9.13 -23.89
C ARG A 112 6.71 -9.03 -24.76
N GLN A 113 7.88 -9.01 -24.11
CA GLN A 113 9.15 -8.81 -24.81
C GLN A 113 9.50 -9.97 -25.71
N ILE A 114 9.34 -11.21 -25.22
CA ILE A 114 9.69 -12.45 -25.92
C ILE A 114 8.42 -13.25 -26.23
N ARG A 115 7.47 -13.28 -25.30
CA ARG A 115 6.22 -14.04 -25.38
C ARG A 115 5.03 -13.14 -25.08
N ALA A 116 3.84 -13.55 -25.46
CA ALA A 116 2.60 -12.79 -25.19
C ALA A 116 2.33 -12.56 -23.68
N ILE A 117 2.79 -13.50 -22.85
CA ILE A 117 2.82 -13.40 -21.37
C ILE A 117 4.23 -13.80 -20.96
N ASP A 118 5.02 -12.82 -20.60
CA ASP A 118 6.45 -12.98 -20.35
C ASP A 118 6.77 -12.43 -18.96
N PRO A 119 7.13 -13.28 -17.97
CA PRO A 119 7.46 -12.79 -16.63
C PRO A 119 8.65 -11.83 -16.70
N ASN A 120 8.43 -10.58 -16.32
CA ASN A 120 9.48 -9.55 -16.30
C ASN A 120 10.16 -9.48 -14.95
N GLN A 121 9.36 -9.36 -13.89
CA GLN A 121 9.87 -9.30 -12.53
C GLN A 121 8.89 -9.91 -11.53
N SER A 122 9.41 -10.44 -10.43
CA SER A 122 8.64 -10.93 -9.30
C SER A 122 9.12 -10.29 -8.01
N ASN A 123 8.18 -9.77 -7.22
CA ASN A 123 8.42 -9.11 -5.95
C ASN A 123 7.83 -9.96 -4.83
N TYR A 124 8.61 -10.26 -3.83
CA TYR A 124 8.19 -11.02 -2.66
C TYR A 124 8.15 -10.08 -1.46
N THR A 125 7.00 -10.03 -0.79
CA THR A 125 6.81 -9.28 0.45
C THR A 125 6.49 -10.24 1.58
N VAL A 126 7.17 -10.06 2.70
CA VAL A 126 6.91 -10.81 3.93
C VAL A 126 6.83 -9.83 5.09
N ASP A 127 5.67 -9.78 5.77
CA ASP A 127 5.48 -9.01 6.99
C ASP A 127 5.27 -9.95 8.18
N LEU A 128 6.05 -9.73 9.23
CA LEU A 128 5.83 -10.33 10.54
C LEU A 128 5.39 -9.22 11.49
N SER A 129 4.18 -9.33 12.02
CA SER A 129 3.59 -8.28 12.83
C SER A 129 3.09 -8.79 14.17
N ALA A 130 3.32 -8.00 15.21
CA ALA A 130 2.69 -8.16 16.51
C ALA A 130 1.74 -6.98 16.73
N TRP A 131 0.45 -7.27 16.89
CA TRP A 131 -0.62 -6.31 17.00
C TRP A 131 -1.18 -6.26 18.41
N TRP A 132 -1.36 -5.07 18.96
CA TRP A 132 -2.00 -4.81 20.24
C TRP A 132 -3.35 -4.14 20.01
N ARG A 133 -4.40 -4.67 20.63
CA ARG A 133 -5.71 -4.03 20.65
C ARG A 133 -5.67 -2.80 21.55
N THR A 134 -6.07 -1.65 21.01
CA THR A 134 -6.02 -0.38 21.72
C THR A 134 -7.27 -0.16 22.55
N VAL A 135 -7.35 0.97 23.27
CA VAL A 135 -8.56 1.41 23.97
C VAL A 135 -9.63 1.95 23.02
N ILE A 136 -9.28 2.25 21.78
CA ILE A 136 -10.22 2.62 20.71
C ILE A 136 -10.83 1.32 20.18
N PRO A 137 -12.15 1.18 20.12
CA PRO A 137 -12.79 -0.04 19.64
C PRO A 137 -12.26 -0.45 18.25
N ASP A 138 -11.90 -1.71 18.14
CA ASP A 138 -11.41 -2.37 16.91
C ASP A 138 -10.14 -1.75 16.28
N ALA A 139 -9.52 -0.76 16.94
CA ALA A 139 -8.26 -0.21 16.50
C ALA A 139 -7.07 -1.00 17.08
N GLU A 140 -6.09 -1.24 16.22
CA GLU A 140 -4.89 -2.00 16.57
C GLU A 140 -3.62 -1.19 16.26
N LEU A 141 -2.64 -1.31 17.14
CA LEU A 141 -1.27 -0.81 16.94
C LEU A 141 -0.34 -2.01 16.73
N GLY A 142 0.39 -2.04 15.64
CA GLY A 142 1.30 -3.12 15.28
C GLY A 142 2.77 -2.70 15.31
N LEU A 143 3.64 -3.60 15.76
CA LEU A 143 5.07 -3.58 15.46
C LEU A 143 5.32 -4.58 14.33
N THR A 144 5.95 -4.13 13.24
CA THR A 144 6.10 -4.92 12.02
C THR A 144 7.55 -4.97 11.58
N PHE A 145 8.01 -6.16 11.26
CA PHE A 145 9.17 -6.40 10.40
C PHE A 145 8.65 -6.60 8.97
N HIS A 146 9.12 -5.77 8.05
CA HIS A 146 8.73 -5.74 6.65
C HIS A 146 9.93 -6.09 5.77
N HIS A 147 9.82 -7.15 4.99
CA HIS A 147 10.83 -7.59 4.04
C HIS A 147 10.29 -7.55 2.63
N VAL A 148 11.06 -6.97 1.71
CA VAL A 148 10.80 -7.04 0.27
C VAL A 148 12.06 -7.51 -0.43
N SER A 149 11.88 -8.45 -1.37
CA SER A 149 12.93 -8.81 -2.33
C SER A 149 12.35 -8.81 -3.74
N ARG A 150 13.13 -8.27 -4.69
CA ARG A 150 12.73 -8.13 -6.08
C ARG A 150 13.63 -8.94 -6.99
N HIS A 151 13.02 -9.70 -7.87
CA HIS A 151 13.68 -10.62 -8.77
C HIS A 151 13.33 -10.30 -10.23
N LEU A 152 14.32 -10.35 -11.10
CA LEU A 152 14.15 -10.34 -12.54
C LEU A 152 14.01 -11.77 -13.04
N SER A 153 13.13 -12.00 -13.99
CA SER A 153 12.89 -13.35 -14.51
C SER A 153 13.86 -13.72 -15.62
N ASP A 154 14.03 -12.84 -16.61
CA ASP A 154 14.82 -13.12 -17.82
C ASP A 154 15.99 -12.12 -18.02
N ARG A 155 16.38 -11.41 -16.98
CA ARG A 155 17.52 -10.48 -16.98
C ARG A 155 18.48 -10.83 -15.86
N ASP A 156 19.74 -11.03 -16.21
CA ASP A 156 20.79 -11.32 -15.23
C ASP A 156 21.04 -10.12 -14.32
N LYS A 157 21.33 -10.42 -13.07
CA LYS A 157 21.82 -9.45 -12.07
C LYS A 157 22.79 -10.14 -11.12
N ASP A 158 23.90 -9.48 -10.84
CA ASP A 158 24.95 -9.99 -9.96
C ASP A 158 24.72 -9.63 -8.49
N PHE A 159 23.61 -9.00 -8.15
CA PHE A 159 23.32 -8.49 -6.82
C PHE A 159 21.87 -8.73 -6.41
N ALA A 160 21.65 -8.81 -5.11
CA ALA A 160 20.31 -8.87 -4.54
C ALA A 160 19.67 -7.48 -4.53
N ILE A 161 18.38 -7.40 -4.88
CA ILE A 161 17.57 -6.20 -4.71
C ILE A 161 16.58 -6.49 -3.58
N ALA A 162 16.88 -6.01 -2.38
CA ALA A 162 16.07 -6.32 -1.21
C ALA A 162 16.24 -5.26 -0.11
N TRP A 163 15.21 -5.12 0.71
CA TRP A 163 15.29 -4.30 1.92
C TRP A 163 14.45 -4.88 3.06
N ASN A 164 14.90 -4.60 4.26
CA ASN A 164 14.21 -4.92 5.49
C ASN A 164 13.92 -3.63 6.24
N MET A 165 12.72 -3.50 6.72
CA MET A 165 12.31 -2.37 7.54
C MET A 165 11.68 -2.86 8.85
N LEU A 166 11.78 -2.05 9.88
CA LEU A 166 11.12 -2.26 11.16
C LEU A 166 10.37 -1.00 11.56
N GLY A 167 9.18 -1.12 12.07
CA GLY A 167 8.41 0.03 12.50
C GLY A 167 7.01 -0.27 12.95
N PHE A 168 6.18 0.74 12.96
CA PHE A 168 4.83 0.67 13.51
C PHE A 168 3.78 0.76 12.40
N GLN A 169 2.68 0.07 12.64
CA GLN A 169 1.44 0.18 11.88
C GLN A 169 0.29 0.50 12.84
N PHE A 170 -0.72 1.18 12.31
CA PHE A 170 -1.97 1.42 13.00
C PHE A 170 -3.11 1.13 12.06
N THR A 171 -4.15 0.45 12.54
CA THR A 171 -5.38 0.21 11.77
C THR A 171 -6.60 0.52 12.62
N THR A 172 -7.64 1.04 11.98
CA THR A 172 -8.92 1.29 12.64
C THR A 172 -10.06 1.21 11.63
N PRO A 173 -11.12 0.46 11.91
CA PRO A 173 -12.36 0.55 11.16
C PRO A 173 -13.15 1.80 11.56
N LEU A 174 -13.97 2.29 10.64
CA LEU A 174 -14.87 3.41 10.87
C LEU A 174 -16.15 3.22 10.05
N VAL A 175 -17.31 3.36 10.67
CA VAL A 175 -18.60 3.29 9.97
C VAL A 175 -19.25 4.64 9.93
N VAL A 176 -19.45 5.21 8.74
CA VAL A 176 -20.07 6.54 8.53
C VAL A 176 -21.04 6.51 7.38
N ALA A 177 -22.28 6.93 7.62
CA ALA A 177 -23.32 7.10 6.59
C ALA A 177 -23.54 5.85 5.71
N GLY A 178 -23.43 4.66 6.29
CA GLY A 178 -23.61 3.38 5.60
C GLY A 178 -22.44 2.96 4.71
N TRP A 179 -21.29 3.58 4.92
CA TRP A 179 -19.99 3.13 4.43
C TRP A 179 -19.19 2.53 5.57
N ASP A 180 -18.56 1.41 5.30
CA ASP A 180 -17.56 0.78 6.15
C ASP A 180 -16.18 1.18 5.63
N PHE A 181 -15.37 1.78 6.49
CA PHE A 181 -14.01 2.21 6.18
C PHE A 181 -13.02 1.39 6.98
N ASP A 182 -11.95 0.96 6.33
CA ASP A 182 -10.72 0.49 6.97
C ASP A 182 -9.62 1.51 6.70
N ILE A 183 -9.04 2.07 7.75
CA ILE A 183 -8.00 3.09 7.69
C ILE A 183 -6.72 2.49 8.22
N GLY A 184 -5.65 2.60 7.45
CA GLY A 184 -4.33 2.12 7.81
C GLY A 184 -3.27 3.22 7.77
N TYR A 185 -2.27 3.09 8.63
CA TYR A 185 -1.08 3.93 8.62
C TYR A 185 0.14 3.08 8.97
N ARG A 186 1.29 3.39 8.34
CA ARG A 186 2.57 2.75 8.67
C ARG A 186 3.72 3.74 8.67
N LEU A 187 4.68 3.49 9.55
CA LEU A 187 5.94 4.23 9.65
C LEU A 187 7.06 3.22 9.88
N LEU A 188 7.92 3.06 8.89
CA LEU A 188 8.95 2.06 8.88
C LEU A 188 10.33 2.69 8.68
N LYS A 189 11.34 2.15 9.37
CA LYS A 189 12.74 2.52 9.23
C LYS A 189 13.51 1.36 8.60
N THR A 190 14.31 1.64 7.58
CA THR A 190 15.17 0.62 6.97
C THR A 190 16.27 0.20 7.94
N VAL A 191 16.36 -1.12 8.18
CA VAL A 191 17.40 -1.73 9.02
C VAL A 191 18.49 -2.41 8.19
N ARG A 192 18.14 -2.86 6.98
CA ARG A 192 19.08 -3.43 6.01
C ARG A 192 18.56 -3.24 4.60
N ARG A 193 19.45 -2.96 3.67
CA ARG A 193 19.10 -2.82 2.25
C ARG A 193 20.24 -3.31 1.36
N SER A 194 19.90 -3.67 0.13
CA SER A 194 20.83 -4.01 -0.94
C SER A 194 20.30 -3.45 -2.24
N PHE A 195 21.14 -2.73 -2.97
CA PHE A 195 20.87 -2.03 -4.23
C PHE A 195 19.95 -0.82 -4.14
N VAL A 196 18.92 -0.82 -3.31
CA VAL A 196 18.03 0.33 -3.11
C VAL A 196 18.65 1.33 -2.12
N ASP A 197 18.27 2.60 -2.25
CA ASP A 197 18.75 3.71 -1.40
C ASP A 197 17.73 4.10 -0.30
N TYR A 198 16.71 3.29 -0.06
CA TYR A 198 15.64 3.57 0.90
C TYR A 198 16.15 3.62 2.34
N THR A 199 15.78 4.68 3.07
CA THR A 199 16.13 4.87 4.49
C THR A 199 14.93 4.73 5.43
N GLY A 200 13.72 4.83 4.89
CA GLY A 200 12.47 4.65 5.62
C GLY A 200 11.26 4.86 4.74
N GLU A 201 10.10 4.51 5.27
CA GLU A 201 8.83 4.59 4.57
C GLU A 201 7.74 5.09 5.51
N MET A 202 6.87 5.94 4.99
CA MET A 202 5.62 6.35 5.61
C MET A 202 4.48 6.08 4.63
N GLY A 203 3.45 5.37 5.06
CA GLY A 203 2.30 5.02 4.26
C GLY A 203 0.98 5.31 4.94
N GLY A 204 -0.04 5.58 4.15
CA GLY A 204 -1.42 5.68 4.59
C GLY A 204 -2.33 4.97 3.61
N SER A 205 -3.35 4.30 4.11
CA SER A 205 -4.34 3.60 3.30
C SER A 205 -5.75 3.83 3.81
N ILE A 206 -6.69 3.80 2.90
CA ILE A 206 -8.11 3.82 3.18
C ILE A 206 -8.80 2.86 2.22
N ARG A 207 -9.69 2.04 2.75
CA ARG A 207 -10.62 1.24 1.96
C ARG A 207 -12.03 1.57 2.41
N ALA A 208 -12.94 1.74 1.48
CA ALA A 208 -14.33 2.04 1.72
C ALA A 208 -15.21 1.03 1.00
N ASP A 209 -16.17 0.46 1.72
CA ASP A 209 -17.14 -0.49 1.23
C ASP A 209 -18.57 0.02 1.50
N ARG A 210 -19.47 -0.12 0.54
CA ARG A 210 -20.89 0.17 0.73
C ARG A 210 -21.74 -0.91 0.12
N THR A 211 -22.44 -1.65 0.94
CA THR A 211 -23.40 -2.65 0.48
C THR A 211 -24.61 -1.97 -0.14
N LEU A 212 -24.85 -2.22 -1.43
CA LEU A 212 -26.04 -1.74 -2.15
C LEU A 212 -27.20 -2.73 -2.02
N ASN A 213 -26.89 -4.00 -2.11
CA ASN A 213 -27.83 -5.10 -1.94
C ASN A 213 -27.07 -6.41 -1.66
N ARG A 214 -27.80 -7.54 -1.53
CA ARG A 214 -27.20 -8.86 -1.22
C ARG A 214 -26.23 -9.39 -2.28
N ARG A 215 -26.12 -8.78 -3.45
CA ARG A 215 -25.32 -9.27 -4.58
C ARG A 215 -24.19 -8.33 -4.97
N VAL A 216 -24.26 -7.07 -4.55
CA VAL A 216 -23.31 -6.05 -5.01
C VAL A 216 -23.02 -5.06 -3.89
N SER A 217 -21.74 -4.77 -3.69
CA SER A 217 -21.25 -3.63 -2.91
C SER A 217 -20.41 -2.71 -3.80
N LEU A 218 -20.43 -1.43 -3.54
CA LEU A 218 -19.44 -0.50 -4.08
C LEU A 218 -18.18 -0.58 -3.24
N ILE A 219 -17.04 -0.46 -3.91
CA ILE A 219 -15.74 -0.39 -3.27
C ILE A 219 -14.98 0.83 -3.75
N ALA A 220 -14.23 1.44 -2.87
CA ALA A 220 -13.22 2.43 -3.20
C ALA A 220 -12.00 2.21 -2.31
N GLY A 221 -10.83 2.50 -2.83
CA GLY A 221 -9.58 2.33 -2.09
C GLY A 221 -8.57 3.41 -2.46
N GLY A 222 -7.69 3.70 -1.53
CA GLY A 222 -6.57 4.60 -1.76
C GLY A 222 -5.42 4.24 -0.84
N GLU A 223 -4.22 4.30 -1.39
CA GLU A 223 -2.99 4.21 -0.62
C GLU A 223 -2.01 5.27 -1.11
N VAL A 224 -1.21 5.78 -0.21
CA VAL A 224 -0.13 6.71 -0.49
C VAL A 224 1.11 6.25 0.26
N THR A 225 2.25 6.38 -0.39
CA THR A 225 3.54 5.99 0.19
C THR A 225 4.57 7.07 -0.08
N LEU A 226 5.28 7.47 0.95
CA LEU A 226 6.45 8.33 0.90
C LEU A 226 7.66 7.50 1.33
N VAL A 227 8.62 7.34 0.44
CA VAL A 227 9.89 6.67 0.71
C VAL A 227 10.98 7.71 0.87
N SER A 228 11.62 7.72 2.03
CA SER A 228 12.82 8.50 2.26
C SER A 228 14.02 7.76 1.69
N VAL A 229 14.92 8.48 1.01
CA VAL A 229 16.10 7.91 0.36
C VAL A 229 17.39 8.54 0.89
N ASP A 230 18.50 7.84 0.69
CA ASP A 230 19.84 8.40 0.88
C ASP A 230 20.25 9.14 -0.40
N GLY A 231 20.00 10.44 -0.43
CA GLY A 231 20.27 11.28 -1.59
C GLY A 231 21.73 11.34 -2.02
N THR A 232 22.66 10.85 -1.19
CA THR A 232 24.09 10.83 -1.53
C THR A 232 24.48 9.63 -2.40
N GLU A 233 23.69 8.56 -2.39
CA GLU A 233 23.97 7.36 -3.17
C GLU A 233 23.55 7.50 -4.64
N ARG A 234 22.43 8.17 -4.92
CA ARG A 234 21.83 8.21 -6.26
C ARG A 234 21.37 9.61 -6.70
N GLU A 235 21.79 10.66 -6.01
CA GLU A 235 21.49 12.06 -6.32
C GLU A 235 19.98 12.36 -6.53
N ARG A 236 19.11 11.62 -5.86
CA ARG A 236 17.65 11.78 -5.94
C ARG A 236 17.01 12.14 -4.60
N GLY A 237 15.90 12.83 -4.64
CA GLY A 237 15.08 13.15 -3.45
C GLY A 237 14.11 12.03 -3.05
N ASN A 238 13.43 12.25 -1.93
CA ASN A 238 12.38 11.35 -1.45
C ASN A 238 11.35 11.03 -2.54
N GLN A 239 10.90 9.78 -2.58
CA GLN A 239 9.98 9.28 -3.59
C GLN A 239 8.55 9.25 -3.04
N PHE A 240 7.60 9.58 -3.90
CA PHE A 240 6.18 9.53 -3.61
C PHE A 240 5.48 8.55 -4.56
N GLY A 241 4.71 7.65 -4.00
CA GLY A 241 3.85 6.72 -4.72
C GLY A 241 2.43 6.75 -4.19
N GLY A 242 1.53 6.08 -4.89
CA GLY A 242 0.17 5.90 -4.42
C GLY A 242 -0.71 5.27 -5.47
N ARG A 243 -1.79 4.66 -5.00
CA ARG A 243 -2.79 3.98 -5.82
C ARG A 243 -4.18 4.34 -5.35
N PHE A 244 -5.08 4.53 -6.29
CA PHE A 244 -6.50 4.73 -6.05
C PHE A 244 -7.29 3.75 -6.89
N GLU A 245 -8.36 3.18 -6.32
CA GLU A 245 -9.23 2.26 -7.02
C GLU A 245 -10.70 2.54 -6.71
N ILE A 246 -11.57 2.21 -7.67
CA ILE A 246 -13.03 2.23 -7.51
C ILE A 246 -13.63 1.07 -8.29
N GLY A 247 -14.61 0.41 -7.72
CA GLY A 247 -15.19 -0.77 -8.33
C GLY A 247 -16.42 -1.30 -7.65
N ALA A 248 -16.69 -2.57 -7.94
CA ALA A 248 -17.79 -3.32 -7.35
C ALA A 248 -17.32 -4.68 -6.84
N ARG A 249 -17.85 -5.08 -5.69
CA ARG A 249 -17.69 -6.40 -5.09
C ARG A 249 -18.95 -7.24 -5.28
N PHE A 250 -18.74 -8.50 -5.60
CA PHE A 250 -19.76 -9.53 -5.81
C PHE A 250 -19.53 -10.66 -4.79
N PRO A 251 -20.34 -10.72 -3.72
CA PRO A 251 -20.18 -11.76 -2.69
C PRO A 251 -20.46 -13.15 -3.27
N GLY A 252 -19.55 -14.08 -3.03
CA GLY A 252 -19.70 -15.50 -3.36
C GLY A 252 -19.75 -16.38 -2.11
N ARG A 253 -19.86 -17.71 -2.30
CA ARG A 253 -19.92 -18.68 -1.20
C ARG A 253 -18.54 -18.95 -0.58
N ALA A 254 -17.51 -19.04 -1.41
CA ALA A 254 -16.13 -19.35 -1.00
C ALA A 254 -15.26 -18.09 -0.86
N GLY A 255 -15.73 -16.97 -1.33
CA GLY A 255 -14.98 -15.71 -1.33
C GLY A 255 -15.74 -14.65 -2.11
N ASP A 256 -15.16 -13.48 -2.22
CA ASP A 256 -15.72 -12.33 -2.93
C ASP A 256 -14.89 -12.04 -4.19
N GLY A 257 -15.58 -11.74 -5.29
CA GLY A 257 -14.97 -11.25 -6.51
C GLY A 257 -15.12 -9.74 -6.61
N GLU A 258 -14.08 -9.05 -7.04
CA GLU A 258 -14.10 -7.61 -7.29
C GLU A 258 -13.67 -7.30 -8.71
N VAL A 259 -14.29 -6.28 -9.30
CA VAL A 259 -13.87 -5.68 -10.58
C VAL A 259 -13.72 -4.20 -10.34
N PHE A 260 -12.58 -3.63 -10.76
CA PHE A 260 -12.25 -2.24 -10.46
C PHE A 260 -11.39 -1.56 -11.52
N LEU A 261 -11.45 -0.24 -11.52
CA LEU A 261 -10.51 0.65 -12.18
C LEU A 261 -9.53 1.17 -11.15
N SER A 262 -8.28 1.30 -11.53
CA SER A 262 -7.24 1.80 -10.66
C SER A 262 -6.32 2.78 -11.40
N ARG A 263 -5.80 3.75 -10.65
CA ARG A 263 -4.71 4.63 -11.07
C ARG A 263 -3.60 4.54 -10.04
N GLU A 264 -2.40 4.27 -10.50
CA GLU A 264 -1.22 4.13 -9.65
C GLU A 264 -0.07 5.00 -10.16
N ARG A 265 0.68 5.57 -9.22
CA ARG A 265 2.04 6.07 -9.41
C ARG A 265 2.96 5.16 -8.61
N ARG A 266 3.67 4.29 -9.31
CA ARG A 266 4.56 3.27 -8.72
C ARG A 266 5.97 3.84 -8.58
N ILE A 267 6.54 3.77 -7.38
CA ILE A 267 7.94 4.09 -7.11
C ILE A 267 8.81 2.98 -7.70
N ASP A 268 9.85 3.37 -8.44
CA ASP A 268 10.85 2.44 -8.98
C ASP A 268 10.19 1.22 -9.68
N ALA A 269 9.30 1.51 -10.64
CA ALA A 269 8.53 0.47 -11.33
C ALA A 269 9.44 -0.54 -12.04
N ASP A 270 10.45 -0.10 -12.77
CA ASP A 270 11.55 -0.95 -13.23
C ASP A 270 12.64 -1.02 -12.15
N LEU A 271 13.29 -2.17 -12.03
CA LEU A 271 14.30 -2.42 -11.00
C LEU A 271 15.60 -1.66 -11.24
N PHE A 272 15.90 -1.32 -12.49
CA PHE A 272 17.13 -0.63 -12.88
C PHE A 272 16.92 0.84 -13.19
N ASP A 273 15.74 1.17 -13.71
CA ASP A 273 15.37 2.52 -14.09
C ASP A 273 14.69 3.24 -12.92
N LEU A 274 15.16 3.45 -11.86
CA LEU A 274 14.63 3.98 -10.59
C LEU A 274 13.71 5.22 -10.73
N GLU A 275 12.97 5.30 -11.84
CA GLU A 275 12.01 6.36 -12.11
C GLU A 275 10.58 5.92 -11.74
N PRO A 276 9.80 6.81 -11.14
CA PRO A 276 8.41 6.51 -10.85
C PRO A 276 7.57 6.48 -12.13
N THR A 277 6.79 5.43 -12.31
CA THR A 277 5.92 5.24 -13.48
C THR A 277 4.44 5.28 -13.06
N SER A 278 3.60 5.82 -13.93
CA SER A 278 2.16 5.90 -13.68
C SER A 278 1.37 5.00 -14.60
N PHE A 279 0.47 4.19 -14.02
CA PHE A 279 -0.39 3.26 -14.72
C PHE A 279 -1.86 3.59 -14.49
N THR A 280 -2.69 3.39 -15.51
CA THR A 280 -4.14 3.24 -15.39
C THR A 280 -4.47 1.77 -15.65
N MET A 281 -5.29 1.16 -14.83
CA MET A 281 -5.48 -0.28 -14.84
C MET A 281 -6.95 -0.65 -14.73
N VAL A 282 -7.32 -1.75 -15.36
CA VAL A 282 -8.56 -2.47 -15.09
C VAL A 282 -8.17 -3.79 -14.44
N GLY A 283 -8.79 -4.13 -13.36
CA GLY A 283 -8.45 -5.33 -12.63
C GLY A 283 -9.63 -6.11 -12.08
N PHE A 284 -9.34 -7.35 -11.75
CA PHE A 284 -10.20 -8.13 -10.89
C PHE A 284 -9.41 -8.64 -9.68
N ARG A 285 -10.13 -8.89 -8.60
CA ARG A 285 -9.58 -9.43 -7.37
C ARG A 285 -10.51 -10.52 -6.84
N PHE A 286 -9.94 -11.60 -6.37
CA PHE A 286 -10.60 -12.59 -5.56
C PHE A 286 -10.10 -12.49 -4.12
N LEU A 287 -11.03 -12.51 -3.16
CA LEU A 287 -10.75 -12.48 -1.72
C LEU A 287 -11.40 -13.72 -1.10
N SER A 288 -10.65 -14.52 -0.35
CA SER A 288 -11.22 -15.61 0.46
C SER A 288 -12.12 -15.05 1.58
N LYS A 289 -13.01 -15.88 2.07
CA LYS A 289 -13.75 -15.62 3.32
C LYS A 289 -13.02 -16.20 4.49
#